data_252af7354fc2f0321159c960f026c83a
#
_entry.id   252af7354fc2f0321159c960f026c83a
#
_cell.length_a   1.000
_cell.length_b   1.000
_cell.length_c   1.000
_cell.angle_alpha   90.00
_cell.angle_beta   90.00
_cell.angle_gamma   90.00
#
_symmetry.space_group_name_H-M   'P 1'
#
loop_
_entity.id
_entity.type
_entity.pdbx_description
1 polymer ?
#
loop_
_entity_poly.entity_id
_entity_poly.type
_entity_poly.pdbx_seq_one_letter_code
_entity_poly.pdbx_strand_id
1 'polypeptide(L)'
;MKLLTPGQARELDRLSMADMGIPGERLMGNAGKQVAEEAMKMVSNIHDSSILILSGKGNNGGDGFAAATILFENKYNVRIHSLCKNNEIKGDSLNYYLKCESLGIFTTFGESLPDFKIPDLIIDGLLGTGFKGALRESMIPWVEWINNSKSLVLSIDISSGLNGNSGRVNPIAVKANTTVAFGAPKLGSIFRFGQEYSGIVHTKEIGFPNLEDIELPGLNWDLFQEFNASLHLQKPKVDCHKYSVGKVLVIAGSKGMTGAAILATYGAYRSGAGLTTTTTPASLNEIYERLIIEGITLPLEDHGKGYLSLDNYDSIEEKLEWADSVVLGPGLGRDISTQNLIKKLVRNVEKPLVLDADGLFPFSNKMGDLNDREYPLIITPHIGELSYLTGIDKENEK
;
A
#
# COMPACT_ATOMS: atom_id res chain seq x y z
N MET A 1 1.87 -8.21 8.39
CA MET A 1 0.63 -7.70 9.00
C MET A 1 -0.52 -7.92 8.02
N LYS A 2 -1.63 -8.51 8.46
CA LYS A 2 -2.81 -8.72 7.60
C LYS A 2 -3.45 -7.41 7.17
N LEU A 3 -4.08 -7.42 6.00
CA LEU A 3 -4.93 -6.34 5.50
C LEU A 3 -6.35 -6.87 5.31
N LEU A 4 -7.35 -6.06 5.62
CA LEU A 4 -8.76 -6.44 5.51
C LEU A 4 -9.46 -5.68 4.38
N THR A 5 -10.33 -6.38 3.68
CA THR A 5 -11.39 -5.71 2.93
C THR A 5 -12.46 -5.17 3.89
N PRO A 6 -13.26 -4.16 3.51
CA PRO A 6 -14.41 -3.73 4.30
C PRO A 6 -15.42 -4.85 4.60
N GLY A 7 -15.52 -5.85 3.70
CA GLY A 7 -16.36 -7.04 3.91
C GLY A 7 -15.84 -7.89 5.05
N GLN A 8 -14.54 -8.16 5.04
CA GLN A 8 -13.85 -8.92 6.09
C GLN A 8 -13.86 -8.22 7.44
N ALA A 9 -13.71 -6.88 7.47
CA ALA A 9 -13.82 -6.12 8.71
C ALA A 9 -15.20 -6.28 9.35
N ARG A 10 -16.30 -6.18 8.55
CA ARG A 10 -17.65 -6.42 9.05
C ARG A 10 -17.90 -7.87 9.48
N GLU A 11 -17.31 -8.84 8.79
CA GLU A 11 -17.41 -10.23 9.20
C GLU A 11 -16.65 -10.49 10.51
N LEU A 12 -15.52 -9.82 10.73
CA LEU A 12 -14.77 -9.85 11.99
C LEU A 12 -15.61 -9.29 13.14
N ASP A 13 -16.32 -8.16 12.94
CA ASP A 13 -17.30 -7.63 13.90
C ASP A 13 -18.38 -8.65 14.22
N ARG A 14 -18.98 -9.28 13.18
CA ARG A 14 -20.03 -10.28 13.34
C ARG A 14 -19.56 -11.50 14.14
N LEU A 15 -18.41 -12.05 13.77
CA LEU A 15 -17.80 -13.21 14.45
C LEU A 15 -17.52 -12.89 15.93
N SER A 16 -16.99 -11.72 16.19
CA SER A 16 -16.69 -11.27 17.57
C SER A 16 -17.95 -11.20 18.42
N MET A 17 -19.04 -10.68 17.87
CA MET A 17 -20.31 -10.56 18.60
C MET A 17 -21.07 -11.88 18.67
N ALA A 18 -21.27 -12.58 17.54
CA ALA A 18 -22.13 -13.74 17.45
C ALA A 18 -21.48 -15.02 18.00
N ASP A 19 -20.22 -15.26 17.65
CA ASP A 19 -19.56 -16.53 17.93
C ASP A 19 -18.73 -16.46 19.23
N MET A 20 -18.19 -15.29 19.57
CA MET A 20 -17.38 -15.09 20.78
C MET A 20 -18.17 -14.41 21.92
N GLY A 21 -19.38 -13.96 21.67
CA GLY A 21 -20.24 -13.35 22.67
C GLY A 21 -19.76 -12.00 23.20
N ILE A 22 -18.93 -11.27 22.44
CA ILE A 22 -18.44 -9.95 22.85
C ILE A 22 -19.54 -8.92 22.55
N PRO A 23 -20.07 -8.18 23.55
CA PRO A 23 -21.08 -7.17 23.29
C PRO A 23 -20.56 -6.07 22.34
N GLY A 24 -21.39 -5.66 21.35
CA GLY A 24 -21.03 -4.58 20.42
C GLY A 24 -20.71 -3.28 21.14
N GLU A 25 -21.43 -2.95 22.21
CA GLU A 25 -21.15 -1.80 23.06
C GLU A 25 -19.71 -1.84 23.65
N ARG A 26 -19.23 -3.03 24.02
CA ARG A 26 -17.86 -3.21 24.52
C ARG A 26 -16.81 -2.98 23.42
N LEU A 27 -17.05 -3.51 22.21
CA LEU A 27 -16.18 -3.28 21.07
C LEU A 27 -16.12 -1.78 20.73
N MET A 28 -17.26 -1.12 20.66
CA MET A 28 -17.36 0.33 20.41
C MET A 28 -16.69 1.16 21.52
N GLY A 29 -16.83 0.77 22.78
CA GLY A 29 -16.12 1.43 23.89
C GLY A 29 -14.60 1.30 23.79
N ASN A 30 -14.12 0.11 23.40
CA ASN A 30 -12.70 -0.12 23.16
C ASN A 30 -12.19 0.68 21.95
N ALA A 31 -12.98 0.73 20.86
CA ALA A 31 -12.67 1.55 19.68
C ALA A 31 -12.56 3.03 20.03
N GLY A 32 -13.57 3.56 20.71
CA GLY A 32 -13.56 4.95 21.20
C GLY A 32 -12.37 5.25 22.12
N LYS A 33 -11.96 4.30 22.95
CA LYS A 33 -10.76 4.44 23.78
C LYS A 33 -9.50 4.58 22.93
N GLN A 34 -9.32 3.74 21.92
CA GLN A 34 -8.15 3.82 21.04
C GLN A 34 -8.11 5.13 20.24
N VAL A 35 -9.29 5.60 19.78
CA VAL A 35 -9.41 6.89 19.08
C VAL A 35 -9.06 8.05 20.04
N ALA A 36 -9.60 8.04 21.27
CA ALA A 36 -9.32 9.07 22.26
C ALA A 36 -7.83 9.11 22.65
N GLU A 37 -7.21 7.96 22.88
CA GLU A 37 -5.78 7.87 23.19
C GLU A 37 -4.91 8.42 22.04
N GLU A 38 -5.28 8.19 20.79
CA GLU A 38 -4.55 8.72 19.65
C GLU A 38 -4.79 10.23 19.48
N ALA A 39 -6.03 10.69 19.66
CA ALA A 39 -6.37 12.10 19.68
C ALA A 39 -5.57 12.87 20.73
N MET A 40 -5.45 12.33 21.93
CA MET A 40 -4.66 12.94 23.03
C MET A 40 -3.17 13.07 22.69
N LYS A 41 -2.61 12.16 21.90
CA LYS A 41 -1.21 12.27 21.42
C LYS A 41 -1.04 13.34 20.35
N MET A 42 -2.06 13.57 19.53
CA MET A 42 -2.00 14.55 18.44
C MET A 42 -2.13 15.99 18.94
N VAL A 43 -2.82 16.21 20.06
CA VAL A 43 -2.97 17.55 20.65
C VAL A 43 -2.08 17.71 21.87
N SER A 44 -1.21 18.71 21.84
CA SER A 44 -0.15 18.89 22.87
C SER A 44 -0.60 19.57 24.14
N ASN A 45 -1.77 20.26 24.14
CA ASN A 45 -2.24 21.05 25.28
C ASN A 45 -3.71 20.75 25.60
N ILE A 46 -3.94 20.12 26.75
CA ILE A 46 -5.28 19.70 27.19
C ILE A 46 -6.22 20.90 27.38
N HIS A 47 -5.72 22.02 27.91
CA HIS A 47 -6.56 23.15 28.34
C HIS A 47 -6.94 24.10 27.19
N ASP A 48 -6.10 24.17 26.16
CA ASP A 48 -6.29 25.15 25.08
C ASP A 48 -6.75 24.48 23.76
N SER A 49 -6.66 23.14 23.66
CA SER A 49 -7.01 22.43 22.43
C SER A 49 -8.50 22.17 22.33
N SER A 50 -9.07 22.54 21.19
CA SER A 50 -10.47 22.29 20.84
C SER A 50 -10.56 21.08 19.89
N ILE A 51 -11.43 20.13 20.20
CA ILE A 51 -11.64 18.91 19.43
C ILE A 51 -13.06 18.91 18.89
N LEU A 52 -13.21 18.79 17.59
CA LEU A 52 -14.49 18.58 16.93
C LEU A 52 -14.60 17.15 16.41
N ILE A 53 -15.61 16.43 16.86
CA ILE A 53 -15.93 15.09 16.36
C ILE A 53 -17.07 15.22 15.36
N LEU A 54 -16.81 14.78 14.14
CA LEU A 54 -17.83 14.70 13.08
C LEU A 54 -18.36 13.26 13.02
N SER A 55 -19.63 13.08 13.32
CA SER A 55 -20.25 11.78 13.45
C SER A 55 -21.28 11.52 12.36
N GLY A 56 -21.24 10.30 11.78
CA GLY A 56 -22.33 9.73 10.99
C GLY A 56 -23.30 8.92 11.86
N LYS A 57 -24.34 8.32 11.22
CA LYS A 57 -25.35 7.51 11.92
C LYS A 57 -24.96 6.06 12.22
N GLY A 58 -23.81 5.60 11.67
CA GLY A 58 -23.35 4.21 11.79
C GLY A 58 -22.39 3.99 12.95
N ASN A 59 -21.80 2.79 13.01
CA ASN A 59 -20.86 2.38 14.06
C ASN A 59 -19.66 3.33 14.15
N ASN A 60 -19.12 3.79 13.01
CA ASN A 60 -18.01 4.74 13.00
C ASN A 60 -18.34 6.05 13.74
N GLY A 61 -19.59 6.54 13.58
CA GLY A 61 -20.10 7.66 14.38
C GLY A 61 -20.24 7.31 15.85
N GLY A 62 -20.66 6.08 16.17
CA GLY A 62 -20.73 5.53 17.51
C GLY A 62 -19.35 5.50 18.21
N ASP A 63 -18.33 5.06 17.50
CA ASP A 63 -16.93 5.09 17.99
C ASP A 63 -16.48 6.53 18.29
N GLY A 64 -16.95 7.49 17.48
CA GLY A 64 -16.76 8.92 17.72
C GLY A 64 -17.46 9.40 19.00
N PHE A 65 -18.71 8.99 19.27
CA PHE A 65 -19.40 9.29 20.52
C PHE A 65 -18.68 8.66 21.72
N ALA A 66 -18.23 7.41 21.60
CA ALA A 66 -17.46 6.74 22.64
C ALA A 66 -16.15 7.48 22.93
N ALA A 67 -15.43 7.91 21.90
CA ALA A 67 -14.22 8.71 22.05
C ALA A 67 -14.50 10.07 22.73
N ALA A 68 -15.63 10.72 22.39
CA ALA A 68 -16.04 11.99 23.00
C ALA A 68 -16.20 11.88 24.50
N THR A 69 -16.81 10.80 25.01
CA THR A 69 -16.99 10.61 26.46
C THR A 69 -15.64 10.56 27.18
N ILE A 70 -14.68 9.82 26.61
CA ILE A 70 -13.35 9.65 27.22
C ILE A 70 -12.55 10.95 27.18
N LEU A 71 -12.55 11.64 26.05
CA LEU A 71 -11.87 12.94 25.90
C LEU A 71 -12.44 13.98 26.86
N PHE A 72 -13.77 14.03 27.01
CA PHE A 72 -14.44 14.95 27.96
C PHE A 72 -14.12 14.62 29.41
N GLU A 73 -14.16 13.34 29.80
CA GLU A 73 -13.76 12.87 31.13
C GLU A 73 -12.29 13.25 31.43
N ASN A 74 -11.42 13.26 30.40
CA ASN A 74 -10.03 13.73 30.49
C ASN A 74 -9.87 15.27 30.37
N LYS A 75 -10.97 16.04 30.44
CA LYS A 75 -10.98 17.51 30.48
C LYS A 75 -10.58 18.21 29.18
N TYR A 76 -10.65 17.53 28.03
CA TYR A 76 -10.51 18.18 26.73
C TYR A 76 -11.77 18.97 26.37
N ASN A 77 -11.60 20.05 25.60
CA ASN A 77 -12.72 20.85 25.09
C ASN A 77 -13.28 20.13 23.83
N VAL A 78 -14.27 19.29 24.01
CA VAL A 78 -14.87 18.43 22.98
C VAL A 78 -16.23 18.96 22.56
N ARG A 79 -16.46 19.01 21.26
CA ARG A 79 -17.77 19.25 20.64
C ARG A 79 -18.05 18.16 19.63
N ILE A 80 -19.33 17.86 19.43
CA ILE A 80 -19.78 16.88 18.45
C ILE A 80 -20.69 17.58 17.45
N HIS A 81 -20.50 17.26 16.17
CA HIS A 81 -21.48 17.56 15.15
C HIS A 81 -21.85 16.31 14.39
N SER A 82 -23.13 15.98 14.34
CA SER A 82 -23.64 14.81 13.62
C SER A 82 -24.38 15.22 12.35
N LEU A 83 -23.95 14.64 11.21
CA LEU A 83 -24.57 14.89 9.91
C LEU A 83 -25.89 14.12 9.71
N CYS A 84 -26.31 13.33 10.68
CA CYS A 84 -27.62 12.68 10.69
C CYS A 84 -28.59 13.39 11.67
N LYS A 85 -29.85 13.03 11.58
CA LYS A 85 -30.83 13.46 12.60
C LYS A 85 -30.68 12.63 13.86
N ASN A 86 -31.00 13.18 15.02
CA ASN A 86 -30.90 12.48 16.30
C ASN A 86 -31.65 11.12 16.29
N ASN A 87 -32.84 11.08 15.70
CA ASN A 87 -33.68 9.87 15.63
C ASN A 87 -33.17 8.79 14.64
N GLU A 88 -32.11 9.08 13.90
CA GLU A 88 -31.46 8.11 12.98
C GLU A 88 -30.33 7.33 13.67
N ILE A 89 -29.85 7.78 14.84
CA ILE A 89 -28.84 7.07 15.63
C ILE A 89 -29.52 5.89 16.33
N LYS A 90 -28.94 4.69 16.21
CA LYS A 90 -29.53 3.44 16.72
C LYS A 90 -28.47 2.50 17.30
N GLY A 91 -28.94 1.48 18.05
CA GLY A 91 -28.07 0.43 18.61
C GLY A 91 -27.02 0.98 19.56
N ASP A 92 -25.82 0.40 19.53
CA ASP A 92 -24.75 0.78 20.46
C ASP A 92 -24.31 2.24 20.29
N SER A 93 -24.41 2.78 19.07
CA SER A 93 -24.17 4.21 18.82
C SER A 93 -25.10 5.11 19.58
N LEU A 94 -26.37 4.72 19.76
CA LEU A 94 -27.34 5.48 20.55
C LEU A 94 -26.97 5.48 22.05
N ASN A 95 -26.50 4.35 22.57
CA ASN A 95 -26.08 4.27 23.98
C ASN A 95 -24.96 5.28 24.27
N TYR A 96 -23.94 5.35 23.40
CA TYR A 96 -22.85 6.32 23.58
C TYR A 96 -23.27 7.76 23.31
N TYR A 97 -24.19 8.00 22.38
CA TYR A 97 -24.77 9.34 22.20
C TYR A 97 -25.52 9.80 23.47
N LEU A 98 -26.36 8.96 24.05
CA LEU A 98 -27.07 9.28 25.32
C LEU A 98 -26.08 9.50 26.47
N LYS A 99 -24.96 8.77 26.49
CA LYS A 99 -23.89 9.02 27.47
C LYS A 99 -23.26 10.40 27.27
N CYS A 100 -23.00 10.81 26.01
CA CYS A 100 -22.50 12.16 25.70
C CYS A 100 -23.49 13.24 26.19
N GLU A 101 -24.78 13.05 25.93
CA GLU A 101 -25.86 13.96 26.39
C GLU A 101 -25.91 14.06 27.90
N SER A 102 -25.84 12.93 28.63
CA SER A 102 -25.81 12.88 30.09
C SER A 102 -24.60 13.57 30.73
N LEU A 103 -23.46 13.56 30.01
CA LEU A 103 -22.23 14.27 30.43
C LEU A 103 -22.26 15.76 30.09
N GLY A 104 -23.27 16.23 29.34
CA GLY A 104 -23.38 17.62 28.90
C GLY A 104 -22.43 17.97 27.74
N ILE A 105 -21.97 17.03 26.96
CA ILE A 105 -21.13 17.29 25.79
C ILE A 105 -21.97 18.00 24.72
N PHE A 106 -21.51 19.18 24.28
CA PHE A 106 -22.23 19.99 23.33
C PHE A 106 -22.30 19.27 21.96
N THR A 107 -23.53 18.89 21.57
CA THR A 107 -23.78 18.15 20.33
C THR A 107 -24.78 18.93 19.45
N THR A 108 -24.43 19.07 18.19
CA THR A 108 -25.27 19.70 17.16
C THR A 108 -25.58 18.70 16.04
N PHE A 109 -26.66 18.95 15.28
CA PHE A 109 -27.15 18.07 14.21
C PHE A 109 -27.44 18.88 12.96
N GLY A 110 -27.19 18.29 11.79
CA GLY A 110 -27.60 18.82 10.51
C GLY A 110 -26.57 18.61 9.41
N GLU A 111 -27.04 18.75 8.17
CA GLU A 111 -26.18 18.59 6.99
C GLU A 111 -25.51 19.91 6.55
N SER A 112 -26.01 21.05 7.04
CA SER A 112 -25.44 22.37 6.71
C SER A 112 -24.19 22.63 7.55
N LEU A 113 -23.15 23.16 6.88
CA LEU A 113 -21.95 23.63 7.54
C LEU A 113 -22.30 24.79 8.49
N PRO A 114 -22.15 24.65 9.81
CA PRO A 114 -22.29 25.77 10.74
C PRO A 114 -21.03 26.64 10.72
N ASP A 115 -21.18 27.86 11.23
CA ASP A 115 -20.06 28.77 11.46
C ASP A 115 -19.26 28.31 12.67
N PHE A 116 -18.43 27.29 12.51
CA PHE A 116 -17.55 26.80 13.56
C PHE A 116 -16.24 27.58 13.57
N LYS A 117 -15.78 27.94 14.77
CA LYS A 117 -14.38 28.26 14.95
C LYS A 117 -13.56 27.02 14.58
N ILE A 118 -12.55 27.18 13.72
CA ILE A 118 -11.67 26.10 13.30
C ILE A 118 -11.06 25.42 14.55
N PRO A 119 -11.28 24.09 14.74
CA PRO A 119 -10.74 23.37 15.89
C PRO A 119 -9.27 23.03 15.67
N ASP A 120 -8.56 22.68 16.72
CA ASP A 120 -7.19 22.20 16.64
C ASP A 120 -7.13 20.78 16.08
N LEU A 121 -8.13 19.94 16.41
CA LEU A 121 -8.26 18.57 15.92
C LEU A 121 -9.68 18.30 15.44
N ILE A 122 -9.81 17.68 14.28
CA ILE A 122 -11.05 17.10 13.78
C ILE A 122 -10.93 15.58 13.86
N ILE A 123 -11.92 14.93 14.46
CA ILE A 123 -12.07 13.47 14.44
C ILE A 123 -13.14 13.13 13.40
N ASP A 124 -12.75 12.46 12.32
CA ASP A 124 -13.61 12.03 11.24
C ASP A 124 -14.22 10.65 11.55
N GLY A 125 -15.45 10.65 12.01
CA GLY A 125 -16.32 9.48 12.21
C GLY A 125 -17.54 9.49 11.31
N LEU A 126 -17.50 10.19 10.15
CA LEU A 126 -18.64 10.36 9.26
C LEU A 126 -19.04 9.06 8.55
N LEU A 127 -18.06 8.36 7.96
CA LEU A 127 -18.24 7.12 7.20
C LEU A 127 -17.17 6.11 7.60
N GLY A 128 -17.55 4.83 7.66
CA GLY A 128 -16.63 3.71 7.92
C GLY A 128 -16.65 2.70 6.79
N THR A 129 -16.34 1.44 7.09
CA THR A 129 -16.28 0.30 6.15
C THR A 129 -17.60 -0.01 5.42
N GLY A 130 -18.69 0.60 5.83
CA GLY A 130 -19.99 0.50 5.12
C GLY A 130 -20.10 1.35 3.86
N PHE A 131 -19.18 2.29 3.66
CA PHE A 131 -19.20 3.21 2.51
C PHE A 131 -18.92 2.48 1.18
N LYS A 132 -19.78 2.77 0.18
CA LYS A 132 -19.66 2.23 -1.19
C LYS A 132 -20.07 3.30 -2.21
N GLY A 133 -19.40 3.32 -3.35
CA GLY A 133 -19.76 4.19 -4.48
C GLY A 133 -19.23 5.61 -4.33
N ALA A 134 -20.07 6.60 -4.60
CA ALA A 134 -19.73 8.02 -4.53
C ALA A 134 -20.17 8.64 -3.21
N LEU A 135 -19.43 9.65 -2.77
CA LEU A 135 -19.81 10.47 -1.63
C LEU A 135 -21.12 11.23 -1.95
N ARG A 136 -22.04 11.33 -0.99
CA ARG A 136 -23.29 12.10 -1.16
C ARG A 136 -22.97 13.57 -1.34
N GLU A 137 -23.73 14.25 -2.18
CA GLU A 137 -23.56 15.69 -2.44
C GLU A 137 -23.60 16.54 -1.18
N SER A 138 -24.48 16.21 -0.23
CA SER A 138 -24.58 16.93 1.06
C SER A 138 -23.32 16.79 1.95
N MET A 139 -22.48 15.77 1.72
CA MET A 139 -21.26 15.56 2.48
C MET A 139 -20.01 16.20 1.84
N ILE A 140 -20.08 16.53 0.56
CA ILE A 140 -18.94 17.12 -0.17
C ILE A 140 -18.46 18.43 0.49
N PRO A 141 -19.34 19.41 0.83
CA PRO A 141 -18.91 20.64 1.51
C PRO A 141 -18.21 20.39 2.84
N TRP A 142 -18.60 19.36 3.56
CA TRP A 142 -17.98 18.98 4.83
C TRP A 142 -16.56 18.46 4.63
N VAL A 143 -16.36 17.57 3.64
CA VAL A 143 -15.04 17.03 3.32
C VAL A 143 -14.13 18.14 2.79
N GLU A 144 -14.65 19.05 1.97
CA GLU A 144 -13.91 20.23 1.51
C GLU A 144 -13.51 21.13 2.68
N TRP A 145 -14.43 21.37 3.61
CA TRP A 145 -14.16 22.17 4.80
C TRP A 145 -13.09 21.53 5.67
N ILE A 146 -13.17 20.19 5.94
CA ILE A 146 -12.14 19.46 6.68
C ILE A 146 -10.80 19.63 6.00
N ASN A 147 -10.71 19.34 4.71
CA ASN A 147 -9.45 19.35 3.96
C ASN A 147 -8.83 20.76 3.83
N ASN A 148 -9.65 21.81 3.86
CA ASN A 148 -9.21 23.20 3.81
C ASN A 148 -8.97 23.81 5.20
N SER A 149 -9.44 23.16 6.27
CA SER A 149 -9.17 23.60 7.63
C SER A 149 -7.68 23.42 7.94
N LYS A 150 -7.06 24.17 8.70
CA LYS A 150 -5.68 23.95 9.17
C LYS A 150 -5.60 23.01 10.36
N SER A 151 -6.70 22.35 10.72
CA SER A 151 -6.80 21.41 11.82
C SER A 151 -5.99 20.15 11.55
N LEU A 152 -5.49 19.51 12.58
CA LEU A 152 -5.11 18.10 12.49
C LEU A 152 -6.37 17.27 12.26
N VAL A 153 -6.24 16.17 11.52
CA VAL A 153 -7.37 15.28 11.20
C VAL A 153 -7.03 13.86 11.59
N LEU A 154 -7.89 13.26 12.42
CA LEU A 154 -7.85 11.86 12.83
C LEU A 154 -9.06 11.13 12.26
N SER A 155 -8.86 10.17 11.37
CA SER A 155 -9.96 9.34 10.85
C SER A 155 -10.12 8.06 11.65
N ILE A 156 -11.39 7.73 11.93
CA ILE A 156 -11.79 6.49 12.61
C ILE A 156 -11.91 5.39 11.57
N ASP A 157 -11.15 4.32 11.73
CA ASP A 157 -11.13 3.09 10.96
C ASP A 157 -10.71 3.24 9.49
N ILE A 158 -11.27 4.22 8.78
CA ILE A 158 -10.93 4.60 7.41
C ILE A 158 -11.38 6.04 7.14
N SER A 159 -10.59 6.79 6.37
CA SER A 159 -10.96 8.16 5.99
C SER A 159 -12.27 8.20 5.20
N SER A 160 -13.18 9.10 5.60
CA SER A 160 -14.50 9.21 4.98
C SER A 160 -14.40 9.61 3.50
N GLY A 161 -15.07 8.83 2.64
CA GLY A 161 -15.02 8.98 1.19
C GLY A 161 -13.94 8.15 0.49
N LEU A 162 -13.02 7.54 1.22
CA LEU A 162 -12.04 6.59 0.67
C LEU A 162 -12.69 5.21 0.48
N ASN A 163 -12.52 4.62 -0.70
CA ASN A 163 -12.99 3.26 -0.96
C ASN A 163 -12.07 2.24 -0.28
N GLY A 164 -12.58 1.54 0.71
CA GLY A 164 -11.81 0.62 1.55
C GLY A 164 -11.27 -0.63 0.84
N ASN A 165 -11.74 -0.97 -0.37
CA ASN A 165 -11.17 -2.06 -1.17
C ASN A 165 -10.05 -1.57 -2.09
N SER A 166 -10.27 -0.45 -2.77
CA SER A 166 -9.44 -0.04 -3.91
C SER A 166 -8.58 1.19 -3.66
N GLY A 167 -8.80 1.92 -2.56
CA GLY A 167 -8.14 3.21 -2.33
C GLY A 167 -8.55 4.31 -3.32
N ARG A 168 -9.68 4.13 -4.05
CA ARG A 168 -10.21 5.16 -4.93
C ARG A 168 -10.98 6.21 -4.14
N VAL A 169 -11.01 7.41 -4.68
CA VAL A 169 -11.72 8.57 -4.16
C VAL A 169 -12.75 9.01 -5.20
N ASN A 170 -14.00 9.25 -4.78
CA ASN A 170 -15.06 9.68 -5.71
C ASN A 170 -16.14 10.51 -4.98
N PRO A 171 -16.27 11.81 -5.23
CA PRO A 171 -15.32 12.65 -5.96
C PRO A 171 -14.17 13.14 -5.06
N ILE A 172 -14.37 13.11 -3.75
CA ILE A 172 -13.45 13.61 -2.71
C ILE A 172 -13.47 12.70 -1.48
N ALA A 173 -12.39 12.70 -0.71
CA ALA A 173 -12.30 12.03 0.60
C ALA A 173 -11.59 12.92 1.62
N VAL A 174 -11.77 12.63 2.89
CA VAL A 174 -11.06 13.29 3.98
C VAL A 174 -9.57 12.94 3.90
N LYS A 175 -8.72 13.98 3.97
CA LYS A 175 -7.26 13.83 4.09
C LYS A 175 -6.88 13.83 5.57
N ALA A 176 -6.69 12.65 6.13
CA ALA A 176 -6.28 12.50 7.50
C ALA A 176 -4.76 12.66 7.68
N ASN A 177 -4.34 13.19 8.83
CA ASN A 177 -2.95 13.10 9.28
C ASN A 177 -2.68 11.71 9.84
N THR A 178 -3.68 11.13 10.52
CA THR A 178 -3.60 9.82 11.15
C THR A 178 -4.94 9.10 11.00
N THR A 179 -4.89 7.79 10.82
CA THR A 179 -6.06 6.90 10.83
C THR A 179 -5.87 5.83 11.90
N VAL A 180 -6.85 5.67 12.77
CA VAL A 180 -6.91 4.56 13.74
C VAL A 180 -7.70 3.42 13.14
N ALA A 181 -7.03 2.39 12.65
CA ALA A 181 -7.65 1.21 12.06
C ALA A 181 -7.85 0.10 13.09
N PHE A 182 -9.01 -0.52 13.10
CA PHE A 182 -9.35 -1.58 14.06
C PHE A 182 -9.07 -2.97 13.51
N GLY A 183 -8.38 -3.79 14.30
CA GLY A 183 -7.96 -5.15 13.99
C GLY A 183 -6.86 -5.22 12.91
N ALA A 184 -7.09 -4.64 11.75
CA ALA A 184 -6.09 -4.48 10.70
C ALA A 184 -6.44 -3.30 9.77
N PRO A 185 -5.46 -2.73 9.04
CA PRO A 185 -5.71 -1.70 8.06
C PRO A 185 -6.60 -2.24 6.92
N LYS A 186 -7.42 -1.37 6.36
CA LYS A 186 -8.20 -1.72 5.17
C LYS A 186 -7.31 -1.63 3.92
N LEU A 187 -7.54 -2.52 2.95
CA LEU A 187 -6.79 -2.52 1.68
C LEU A 187 -6.72 -1.12 1.07
N GLY A 188 -7.87 -0.43 1.04
CA GLY A 188 -7.96 0.90 0.46
C GLY A 188 -7.15 1.98 1.17
N SER A 189 -6.77 1.78 2.43
CA SER A 189 -5.88 2.71 3.15
C SER A 189 -4.42 2.61 2.71
N ILE A 190 -4.04 1.53 2.02
CA ILE A 190 -2.68 1.26 1.58
C ILE A 190 -2.53 1.44 0.06
N PHE A 191 -3.54 1.00 -0.71
CA PHE A 191 -3.49 1.04 -2.17
C PHE A 191 -3.85 2.40 -2.76
N ARG A 192 -3.29 2.71 -3.95
CA ARG A 192 -3.57 3.91 -4.77
C ARG A 192 -3.40 5.20 -3.97
N PHE A 193 -4.51 5.93 -3.80
CA PHE A 193 -4.54 7.18 -3.03
C PHE A 193 -4.62 6.95 -1.50
N GLY A 194 -4.74 5.68 -1.08
CA GLY A 194 -4.94 5.34 0.33
C GLY A 194 -3.97 5.99 1.28
N GLN A 195 -2.68 5.93 0.98
CA GLN A 195 -1.65 6.56 1.83
C GLN A 195 -1.77 8.08 1.92
N GLU A 196 -2.14 8.75 0.80
CA GLU A 196 -2.33 10.20 0.78
C GLU A 196 -3.51 10.64 1.65
N TYR A 197 -4.59 9.82 1.67
CA TYR A 197 -5.82 10.17 2.39
C TYR A 197 -5.89 9.61 3.80
N SER A 198 -5.20 8.51 4.10
CA SER A 198 -5.19 7.90 5.43
C SER A 198 -4.12 8.47 6.37
N GLY A 199 -3.08 9.11 5.81
CA GLY A 199 -1.92 9.53 6.60
C GLY A 199 -1.22 8.34 7.27
N ILE A 200 -0.78 8.52 8.52
CA ILE A 200 -0.16 7.44 9.30
C ILE A 200 -1.26 6.51 9.81
N VAL A 201 -1.23 5.24 9.43
CA VAL A 201 -2.23 4.26 9.86
C VAL A 201 -1.74 3.52 11.10
N HIS A 202 -2.40 3.72 12.23
CA HIS A 202 -2.17 3.01 13.48
C HIS A 202 -3.21 1.89 13.64
N THR A 203 -2.76 0.64 13.61
CA THR A 203 -3.62 -0.51 13.90
C THR A 203 -3.81 -0.66 15.41
N LYS A 204 -5.05 -0.80 15.86
CA LYS A 204 -5.41 -0.94 17.26
C LYS A 204 -6.27 -2.17 17.50
N GLU A 205 -5.98 -2.86 18.58
CA GLU A 205 -6.81 -3.95 19.09
C GLU A 205 -7.98 -3.39 19.90
N ILE A 206 -9.19 -3.86 19.58
CA ILE A 206 -10.42 -3.45 20.27
C ILE A 206 -11.13 -4.61 20.94
N GLY A 207 -10.55 -5.80 20.89
CA GLY A 207 -11.09 -7.03 21.45
C GLY A 207 -11.52 -8.02 20.37
N PHE A 208 -11.12 -7.81 19.13
CA PHE A 208 -11.26 -8.81 18.07
C PHE A 208 -10.38 -10.04 18.35
N PRO A 209 -10.78 -11.23 17.85
CA PRO A 209 -9.90 -12.39 17.86
C PRO A 209 -8.65 -12.12 17.02
N ASN A 210 -7.55 -12.83 17.33
CA ASN A 210 -6.40 -12.80 16.46
C ASN A 210 -6.77 -13.35 15.08
N LEU A 211 -6.40 -12.61 14.02
CA LEU A 211 -6.70 -12.97 12.64
C LEU A 211 -6.03 -14.30 12.19
N GLU A 212 -5.03 -14.77 12.93
CA GLU A 212 -4.38 -16.05 12.68
C GLU A 212 -5.16 -17.24 13.28
N ASP A 213 -6.04 -16.97 14.24
CA ASP A 213 -6.79 -17.99 14.98
C ASP A 213 -8.21 -18.19 14.43
N ILE A 214 -8.61 -17.44 13.41
CA ILE A 214 -9.94 -17.48 12.80
C ILE A 214 -9.89 -17.74 11.31
N GLU A 215 -10.86 -18.48 10.80
CA GLU A 215 -11.10 -18.59 9.36
C GLU A 215 -11.90 -17.40 8.85
N LEU A 216 -11.23 -16.46 8.20
CA LEU A 216 -11.87 -15.34 7.54
C LEU A 216 -11.76 -15.53 6.01
N PRO A 217 -12.85 -15.81 5.29
CA PRO A 217 -12.80 -16.12 3.87
C PRO A 217 -12.10 -15.02 3.05
N GLY A 218 -11.16 -15.43 2.19
CA GLY A 218 -10.44 -14.52 1.31
C GLY A 218 -9.39 -13.64 2.02
N LEU A 219 -8.98 -13.95 3.23
CA LEU A 219 -7.91 -13.24 3.95
C LEU A 219 -6.52 -13.60 3.36
N ASN A 220 -6.23 -13.05 2.17
CA ASN A 220 -5.03 -13.39 1.40
C ASN A 220 -4.04 -12.21 1.27
N TRP A 221 -4.31 -11.09 1.93
CA TRP A 221 -3.50 -9.89 1.80
C TRP A 221 -2.63 -9.68 3.02
N ASP A 222 -1.32 -9.59 2.77
CA ASP A 222 -0.33 -9.27 3.79
C ASP A 222 0.44 -8.01 3.41
N LEU A 223 0.55 -7.08 4.35
CA LEU A 223 1.47 -5.96 4.23
C LEU A 223 2.85 -6.41 4.66
N PHE A 224 3.79 -6.41 3.71
CA PHE A 224 5.19 -6.67 3.99
C PHE A 224 5.83 -5.42 4.60
N GLN A 225 6.30 -5.53 5.82
CA GLN A 225 6.90 -4.44 6.59
C GLN A 225 8.40 -4.63 6.74
N GLU A 226 9.11 -3.58 7.17
CA GLU A 226 10.56 -3.61 7.42
C GLU A 226 10.97 -4.79 8.31
N PHE A 227 10.20 -5.07 9.35
CA PHE A 227 10.44 -6.24 10.22
C PHE A 227 10.43 -7.56 9.42
N ASN A 228 9.48 -7.74 8.51
CA ASN A 228 9.42 -8.94 7.67
C ASN A 228 10.64 -9.01 6.74
N ALA A 229 11.06 -7.88 6.17
CA ALA A 229 12.27 -7.82 5.34
C ALA A 229 13.50 -8.26 6.13
N SER A 230 13.65 -7.80 7.36
CA SER A 230 14.79 -8.14 8.22
C SER A 230 14.89 -9.63 8.56
N LEU A 231 13.76 -10.36 8.59
CA LEU A 231 13.72 -11.80 8.80
C LEU A 231 14.22 -12.58 7.59
N HIS A 232 14.01 -12.06 6.38
CA HIS A 232 14.41 -12.72 5.14
C HIS A 232 15.79 -12.28 4.65
N LEU A 233 16.25 -11.10 5.04
CA LEU A 233 17.59 -10.60 4.71
C LEU A 233 18.59 -11.15 5.72
N GLN A 234 19.26 -12.24 5.36
CA GLN A 234 20.32 -12.82 6.19
C GLN A 234 21.51 -11.87 6.25
N LYS A 235 22.00 -11.61 7.46
CA LYS A 235 23.27 -10.88 7.61
C LYS A 235 24.40 -11.76 7.05
N PRO A 236 25.31 -11.19 6.24
CA PRO A 236 26.47 -11.93 5.76
C PRO A 236 27.27 -12.52 6.94
N LYS A 237 27.76 -13.74 6.78
CA LYS A 237 28.65 -14.36 7.78
C LYS A 237 29.96 -13.57 7.87
N VAL A 238 30.60 -13.59 9.03
CA VAL A 238 31.86 -12.83 9.27
C VAL A 238 32.98 -13.26 8.31
N ASP A 239 32.98 -14.52 7.89
CA ASP A 239 33.95 -15.12 6.97
C ASP A 239 33.50 -15.17 5.51
N CYS A 240 32.41 -14.47 5.17
CA CYS A 240 31.92 -14.45 3.79
C CYS A 240 32.89 -13.67 2.88
N HIS A 241 32.91 -14.06 1.62
CA HIS A 241 33.61 -13.37 0.55
C HIS A 241 32.68 -13.12 -0.65
N LYS A 242 33.08 -12.23 -1.54
CA LYS A 242 32.22 -11.78 -2.66
C LYS A 242 31.62 -12.90 -3.50
N TYR A 243 32.29 -14.05 -3.63
CA TYR A 243 31.78 -15.20 -4.40
C TYR A 243 30.74 -16.02 -3.64
N SER A 244 30.69 -15.94 -2.30
CA SER A 244 29.75 -16.71 -1.48
C SER A 244 28.46 -15.97 -1.16
N VAL A 245 28.35 -14.69 -1.53
CA VAL A 245 27.19 -13.82 -1.22
C VAL A 245 26.18 -13.78 -2.36
N GLY A 246 26.56 -14.30 -3.53
CA GLY A 246 25.69 -14.37 -4.70
C GLY A 246 26.21 -13.57 -5.89
N LYS A 247 25.97 -14.10 -7.08
CA LYS A 247 26.43 -13.56 -8.37
C LYS A 247 25.23 -13.27 -9.25
N VAL A 248 25.10 -12.03 -9.69
CA VAL A 248 23.96 -11.58 -10.51
C VAL A 248 24.45 -11.25 -11.91
N LEU A 249 23.84 -11.86 -12.92
CA LEU A 249 24.00 -11.47 -14.31
C LEU A 249 22.91 -10.49 -14.71
N VAL A 250 23.29 -9.30 -15.15
CA VAL A 250 22.36 -8.27 -15.62
C VAL A 250 22.44 -8.20 -17.14
N ILE A 251 21.35 -8.53 -17.83
CA ILE A 251 21.20 -8.48 -19.28
C ILE A 251 20.24 -7.33 -19.59
N ALA A 252 20.83 -6.15 -19.85
CA ALA A 252 20.07 -4.91 -19.87
C ALA A 252 20.79 -3.83 -20.69
N GLY A 253 20.06 -2.79 -21.06
CA GLY A 253 20.59 -1.58 -21.68
C GLY A 253 20.78 -1.67 -23.19
N SER A 254 20.62 -0.53 -23.83
CA SER A 254 20.87 -0.32 -25.25
C SER A 254 21.14 1.17 -25.49
N LYS A 255 21.40 1.54 -26.73
CA LYS A 255 21.61 2.94 -27.11
C LYS A 255 20.43 3.81 -26.70
N GLY A 256 20.71 4.85 -25.91
CA GLY A 256 19.70 5.74 -25.34
C GLY A 256 19.10 5.25 -23.99
N MET A 257 19.36 3.99 -23.59
CA MET A 257 18.83 3.37 -22.36
C MET A 257 19.93 2.71 -21.50
N THR A 258 21.17 3.17 -21.61
CA THR A 258 22.31 2.68 -20.82
C THR A 258 22.07 2.81 -19.33
N GLY A 259 21.40 3.89 -18.90
CA GLY A 259 21.05 4.15 -17.50
C GLY A 259 20.21 3.05 -16.85
N ALA A 260 19.36 2.36 -17.61
CA ALA A 260 18.55 1.28 -17.09
C ALA A 260 19.39 0.08 -16.62
N ALA A 261 20.40 -0.31 -17.40
CA ALA A 261 21.33 -1.36 -17.00
C ALA A 261 22.19 -0.96 -15.79
N ILE A 262 22.63 0.29 -15.75
CA ILE A 262 23.41 0.82 -14.62
C ILE A 262 22.59 0.79 -13.33
N LEU A 263 21.34 1.25 -13.38
CA LEU A 263 20.42 1.23 -12.23
C LEU A 263 20.10 -0.20 -11.77
N ALA A 264 19.88 -1.13 -12.71
CA ALA A 264 19.66 -2.54 -12.38
C ALA A 264 20.89 -3.16 -11.69
N THR A 265 22.08 -2.85 -12.19
CA THR A 265 23.35 -3.29 -11.58
C THR A 265 23.51 -2.75 -10.16
N TYR A 266 23.30 -1.46 -9.95
CA TYR A 266 23.35 -0.88 -8.61
C TYR A 266 22.24 -1.40 -7.70
N GLY A 267 21.04 -1.68 -8.23
CA GLY A 267 19.97 -2.33 -7.50
C GLY A 267 20.41 -3.69 -6.94
N ALA A 268 21.08 -4.51 -7.74
CA ALA A 268 21.62 -5.79 -7.31
C ALA A 268 22.67 -5.62 -6.18
N TYR A 269 23.58 -4.67 -6.31
CA TYR A 269 24.57 -4.39 -5.24
C TYR A 269 23.91 -3.92 -3.94
N ARG A 270 22.99 -2.96 -4.04
CA ARG A 270 22.28 -2.43 -2.87
C ARG A 270 21.42 -3.49 -2.17
N SER A 271 21.01 -4.51 -2.91
CA SER A 271 20.30 -5.68 -2.35
C SER A 271 21.23 -6.73 -1.75
N GLY A 272 22.57 -6.54 -1.84
CA GLY A 272 23.54 -7.39 -1.18
C GLY A 272 24.22 -8.42 -2.09
N ALA A 273 24.12 -8.29 -3.43
CA ALA A 273 24.88 -9.15 -4.34
C ALA A 273 26.39 -9.01 -4.12
N GLY A 274 27.10 -10.14 -4.04
CA GLY A 274 28.55 -10.16 -3.88
C GLY A 274 29.29 -9.76 -5.14
N LEU A 275 28.77 -10.13 -6.29
CA LEU A 275 29.31 -9.78 -7.62
C LEU A 275 28.16 -9.53 -8.60
N THR A 276 28.33 -8.56 -9.48
CA THR A 276 27.49 -8.39 -10.67
C THR A 276 28.32 -8.43 -11.92
N THR A 277 27.77 -9.02 -12.98
CA THR A 277 28.26 -8.86 -14.34
C THR A 277 27.14 -8.28 -15.19
N THR A 278 27.41 -7.19 -15.89
CA THR A 278 26.44 -6.53 -16.77
C THR A 278 26.85 -6.76 -18.20
N THR A 279 26.00 -7.40 -19.00
CA THR A 279 26.23 -7.50 -20.45
C THR A 279 26.00 -6.15 -21.10
N THR A 280 26.89 -5.77 -21.99
CA THR A 280 26.82 -4.47 -22.66
C THR A 280 27.04 -4.63 -24.17
N PRO A 281 26.34 -3.86 -25.02
CA PRO A 281 26.80 -3.72 -26.42
C PRO A 281 28.22 -3.19 -26.44
N ALA A 282 29.14 -3.83 -27.18
CA ALA A 282 30.56 -3.46 -27.19
C ALA A 282 30.78 -1.99 -27.58
N SER A 283 29.97 -1.48 -28.52
CA SER A 283 30.03 -0.08 -28.95
C SER A 283 29.68 0.93 -27.86
N LEU A 284 29.06 0.49 -26.75
CA LEU A 284 28.64 1.34 -25.63
C LEU A 284 29.42 1.07 -24.33
N ASN A 285 30.34 0.08 -24.34
CA ASN A 285 30.98 -0.42 -23.12
C ASN A 285 31.71 0.69 -22.32
N GLU A 286 32.33 1.65 -22.99
CA GLU A 286 33.00 2.78 -22.33
C GLU A 286 32.09 3.57 -21.41
N ILE A 287 30.80 3.71 -21.76
CA ILE A 287 29.78 4.40 -20.91
C ILE A 287 29.53 3.60 -19.63
N TYR A 288 29.43 2.28 -19.77
CA TYR A 288 29.16 1.41 -18.63
C TYR A 288 30.36 1.33 -17.69
N GLU A 289 31.59 1.18 -18.19
CA GLU A 289 32.80 1.13 -17.35
C GLU A 289 33.02 2.41 -16.57
N ARG A 290 32.65 3.55 -17.10
CA ARG A 290 32.71 4.83 -16.39
C ARG A 290 31.74 4.94 -15.22
N LEU A 291 30.62 4.25 -15.29
CA LEU A 291 29.49 4.39 -14.35
C LEU A 291 29.27 3.16 -13.47
N ILE A 292 29.70 1.97 -13.88
CA ILE A 292 29.64 0.74 -13.08
C ILE A 292 31.01 0.53 -12.44
N ILE A 293 31.27 1.22 -11.33
CA ILE A 293 32.60 1.23 -10.68
C ILE A 293 32.88 -0.08 -9.94
N GLU A 294 31.88 -0.68 -9.32
CA GLU A 294 32.03 -1.87 -8.48
C GLU A 294 31.72 -3.17 -9.22
N GLY A 295 31.10 -3.11 -10.41
CA GLY A 295 30.67 -4.23 -11.21
C GLY A 295 31.62 -4.60 -12.31
N ILE A 296 31.36 -5.75 -12.91
CA ILE A 296 32.06 -6.25 -14.08
C ILE A 296 31.17 -5.96 -15.31
N THR A 297 31.74 -5.42 -16.37
CA THR A 297 31.07 -5.32 -17.66
C THR A 297 31.49 -6.50 -18.55
N LEU A 298 30.56 -7.00 -19.34
CA LEU A 298 30.79 -8.03 -20.37
C LEU A 298 30.41 -7.44 -21.72
N PRO A 299 31.36 -6.84 -22.44
CA PRO A 299 31.09 -6.31 -23.78
C PRO A 299 30.84 -7.45 -24.78
N LEU A 300 29.72 -7.36 -25.47
CA LEU A 300 29.31 -8.32 -26.51
C LEU A 300 29.21 -7.60 -27.84
N GLU A 301 29.71 -8.27 -28.90
CA GLU A 301 29.75 -7.67 -30.21
C GLU A 301 28.37 -7.27 -30.71
N ASP A 302 28.21 -6.04 -31.11
CA ASP A 302 26.95 -5.46 -31.58
C ASP A 302 27.06 -4.81 -32.97
N HIS A 303 28.23 -4.88 -33.58
CA HIS A 303 28.52 -4.28 -34.89
C HIS A 303 28.13 -2.79 -34.96
N GLY A 304 28.26 -2.07 -33.86
CA GLY A 304 27.92 -0.64 -33.75
C GLY A 304 26.42 -0.34 -33.71
N LYS A 305 25.54 -1.34 -33.56
CA LYS A 305 24.09 -1.17 -33.52
C LYS A 305 23.63 -0.56 -32.21
N GLY A 306 24.36 -0.75 -31.11
CA GLY A 306 24.05 -0.24 -29.79
C GLY A 306 22.99 -1.05 -29.04
N TYR A 307 22.72 -2.31 -29.41
CA TYR A 307 21.83 -3.23 -28.72
C TYR A 307 22.30 -4.68 -28.82
N LEU A 308 21.88 -5.53 -27.90
CA LEU A 308 22.15 -6.95 -27.90
C LEU A 308 21.14 -7.65 -28.80
N SER A 309 21.62 -8.65 -29.54
CA SER A 309 20.84 -9.42 -30.52
C SER A 309 20.93 -10.91 -30.25
N LEU A 310 20.18 -11.71 -31.01
CA LEU A 310 20.21 -13.18 -30.93
C LEU A 310 21.63 -13.75 -31.16
N ASP A 311 22.51 -13.04 -31.89
CA ASP A 311 23.89 -13.45 -32.14
C ASP A 311 24.73 -13.48 -30.86
N ASN A 312 24.29 -12.78 -29.80
CA ASN A 312 24.97 -12.75 -28.51
C ASN A 312 24.57 -13.91 -27.58
N TYR A 313 23.62 -14.77 -28.00
CA TYR A 313 23.06 -15.81 -27.15
C TYR A 313 24.12 -16.72 -26.55
N ASP A 314 25.01 -17.28 -27.38
CA ASP A 314 25.98 -18.29 -26.92
C ASP A 314 26.98 -17.68 -25.88
N SER A 315 27.43 -16.46 -26.09
CA SER A 315 28.27 -15.74 -25.10
C SER A 315 27.55 -15.41 -23.79
N ILE A 316 26.24 -15.16 -23.84
CA ILE A 316 25.41 -14.97 -22.66
C ILE A 316 25.19 -16.30 -21.95
N GLU A 317 24.90 -17.39 -22.72
CA GLU A 317 24.68 -18.73 -22.19
C GLU A 317 25.89 -19.24 -21.41
N GLU A 318 27.09 -19.07 -21.93
CA GLU A 318 28.34 -19.37 -21.22
C GLU A 318 28.43 -18.63 -19.88
N LYS A 319 27.99 -17.36 -19.86
CA LYS A 319 28.02 -16.55 -18.64
C LYS A 319 26.92 -16.91 -17.64
N LEU A 320 25.83 -17.53 -18.08
CA LEU A 320 24.76 -18.02 -17.19
C LEU A 320 25.26 -19.10 -16.22
N GLU A 321 26.22 -19.93 -16.61
CA GLU A 321 26.83 -20.94 -15.71
C GLU A 321 27.45 -20.30 -14.47
N TRP A 322 28.05 -19.11 -14.64
CA TRP A 322 28.65 -18.34 -13.55
C TRP A 322 27.59 -17.74 -12.59
N ALA A 323 26.41 -17.40 -13.06
CA ALA A 323 25.41 -16.63 -12.33
C ALA A 323 24.60 -17.52 -11.36
N ASP A 324 24.21 -16.95 -10.22
CA ASP A 324 23.26 -17.54 -9.29
C ASP A 324 21.83 -17.02 -9.54
N SER A 325 21.70 -15.83 -10.12
CA SER A 325 20.43 -15.24 -10.58
C SER A 325 20.63 -14.27 -11.74
N VAL A 326 19.55 -13.98 -12.45
CA VAL A 326 19.57 -13.17 -13.67
C VAL A 326 18.54 -12.05 -13.60
N VAL A 327 18.92 -10.86 -14.06
CA VAL A 327 18.00 -9.75 -14.38
C VAL A 327 18.03 -9.55 -15.88
N LEU A 328 16.85 -9.59 -16.51
CA LEU A 328 16.70 -9.50 -17.97
C LEU A 328 15.64 -8.46 -18.33
N GLY A 329 16.01 -7.53 -19.21
CA GLY A 329 15.02 -6.68 -19.86
C GLY A 329 15.18 -5.18 -19.72
N PRO A 330 15.61 -4.62 -18.58
CA PRO A 330 15.65 -3.16 -18.42
C PRO A 330 16.39 -2.45 -19.55
N GLY A 331 15.65 -1.71 -20.39
CA GLY A 331 16.23 -0.91 -21.47
C GLY A 331 16.93 -1.69 -22.59
N LEU A 332 16.57 -2.95 -22.84
CA LEU A 332 17.14 -3.74 -23.95
C LEU A 332 16.70 -3.26 -25.33
N GLY A 333 15.57 -2.55 -25.39
CA GLY A 333 14.97 -2.13 -26.63
C GLY A 333 14.08 -3.20 -27.25
N ARG A 334 13.44 -2.82 -28.38
CA ARG A 334 12.40 -3.64 -29.03
C ARG A 334 12.76 -4.11 -30.43
N ASP A 335 14.05 -4.15 -30.76
CA ASP A 335 14.49 -4.76 -32.01
C ASP A 335 14.06 -6.23 -32.09
N ILE A 336 13.72 -6.69 -33.27
CA ILE A 336 13.19 -8.05 -33.46
C ILE A 336 14.21 -9.14 -33.06
N SER A 337 15.50 -8.90 -33.31
CA SER A 337 16.57 -9.82 -32.92
C SER A 337 16.77 -9.84 -31.40
N THR A 338 16.66 -8.68 -30.74
CA THR A 338 16.66 -8.56 -29.27
C THR A 338 15.47 -9.30 -28.66
N GLN A 339 14.27 -9.15 -29.24
CA GLN A 339 13.09 -9.89 -28.77
C GLN A 339 13.26 -11.42 -28.90
N ASN A 340 13.88 -11.88 -29.98
CA ASN A 340 14.18 -13.31 -30.16
C ASN A 340 15.23 -13.79 -29.14
N LEU A 341 16.24 -12.99 -28.84
CA LEU A 341 17.20 -13.25 -27.79
C LEU A 341 16.48 -13.41 -26.43
N ILE A 342 15.60 -12.46 -26.07
CA ILE A 342 14.84 -12.49 -24.81
C ILE A 342 14.01 -13.77 -24.71
N LYS A 343 13.27 -14.14 -25.78
CA LYS A 343 12.46 -15.38 -25.79
C LYS A 343 13.31 -16.62 -25.58
N LYS A 344 14.48 -16.68 -26.23
CA LYS A 344 15.40 -17.82 -26.10
C LYS A 344 15.96 -17.89 -24.68
N LEU A 345 16.39 -16.76 -24.12
CA LEU A 345 16.89 -16.69 -22.74
C LEU A 345 15.82 -17.08 -21.71
N VAL A 346 14.61 -16.53 -21.80
CA VAL A 346 13.53 -16.84 -20.84
C VAL A 346 13.22 -18.34 -20.83
N ARG A 347 13.30 -19.04 -21.96
CA ARG A 347 13.07 -20.50 -22.03
C ARG A 347 14.20 -21.33 -21.44
N ASN A 348 15.45 -20.88 -21.65
CA ASN A 348 16.63 -21.74 -21.39
C ASN A 348 17.36 -21.38 -20.09
N VAL A 349 17.08 -20.24 -19.46
CA VAL A 349 17.76 -19.84 -18.20
C VAL A 349 17.28 -20.72 -17.05
N GLU A 350 18.16 -21.59 -16.57
CA GLU A 350 17.95 -22.50 -15.44
C GLU A 350 18.35 -21.87 -14.10
N LYS A 351 17.99 -20.62 -13.91
CA LYS A 351 18.29 -19.81 -12.71
C LYS A 351 17.06 -18.97 -12.34
N PRO A 352 16.96 -18.51 -11.07
CA PRO A 352 16.01 -17.47 -10.71
C PRO A 352 16.17 -16.25 -11.63
N LEU A 353 15.07 -15.80 -12.22
CA LEU A 353 15.02 -14.74 -13.22
C LEU A 353 14.09 -13.61 -12.81
N VAL A 354 14.60 -12.38 -12.85
CA VAL A 354 13.77 -11.18 -12.82
C VAL A 354 13.61 -10.66 -14.25
N LEU A 355 12.39 -10.58 -14.75
CA LEU A 355 12.05 -10.13 -16.11
C LEU A 355 11.28 -8.81 -16.02
N ASP A 356 11.84 -7.74 -16.59
CA ASP A 356 11.34 -6.39 -16.45
C ASP A 356 11.31 -5.63 -17.78
N ALA A 357 10.46 -4.63 -17.87
CA ALA A 357 10.43 -3.63 -18.93
C ALA A 357 10.40 -4.26 -20.36
N ASP A 358 11.37 -3.93 -21.23
CA ASP A 358 11.43 -4.48 -22.60
C ASP A 358 11.55 -6.00 -22.63
N GLY A 359 11.98 -6.63 -21.55
CA GLY A 359 11.99 -8.08 -21.39
C GLY A 359 10.58 -8.70 -21.40
N LEU A 360 9.57 -7.95 -20.97
CA LEU A 360 8.18 -8.39 -20.98
C LEU A 360 7.50 -8.26 -22.35
N PHE A 361 8.00 -7.36 -23.19
CA PHE A 361 7.36 -7.02 -24.45
C PHE A 361 7.16 -8.20 -25.41
N PRO A 362 8.11 -9.16 -25.58
CA PRO A 362 7.94 -10.32 -26.44
C PRO A 362 6.80 -11.27 -26.06
N PHE A 363 6.27 -11.14 -24.84
CA PHE A 363 5.20 -11.98 -24.27
C PHE A 363 3.83 -11.28 -24.25
N SER A 364 3.68 -10.18 -24.98
CA SER A 364 2.40 -9.46 -25.13
C SER A 364 1.29 -10.41 -25.57
N ASN A 365 0.18 -10.45 -24.82
CA ASN A 365 -0.95 -11.39 -24.99
C ASN A 365 -0.56 -12.89 -24.97
N LYS A 366 0.61 -13.21 -24.37
CA LYS A 366 1.16 -14.57 -24.31
C LYS A 366 1.73 -14.88 -22.93
N MET A 367 1.06 -14.41 -21.89
CA MET A 367 1.51 -14.63 -20.51
C MET A 367 1.68 -16.12 -20.17
N GLY A 368 0.91 -17.00 -20.84
CA GLY A 368 1.06 -18.46 -20.72
C GLY A 368 2.45 -18.97 -21.06
N ASP A 369 3.16 -18.34 -22.00
CA ASP A 369 4.52 -18.73 -22.38
C ASP A 369 5.56 -18.55 -21.24
N LEU A 370 5.19 -17.84 -20.15
CA LEU A 370 6.01 -17.64 -18.97
C LEU A 370 5.78 -18.70 -17.89
N ASN A 371 4.72 -19.52 -18.00
CA ASN A 371 4.35 -20.51 -16.97
C ASN A 371 5.14 -21.81 -17.06
N ASP A 372 5.79 -22.10 -18.19
CA ASP A 372 6.46 -23.38 -18.47
C ASP A 372 7.88 -23.47 -17.88
N ARG A 373 8.20 -22.64 -16.88
CA ARG A 373 9.54 -22.61 -16.26
C ARG A 373 9.56 -23.40 -14.96
N GLU A 374 10.61 -24.24 -14.81
CA GLU A 374 10.89 -24.93 -13.52
C GLU A 374 11.55 -23.99 -12.48
N TYR A 375 12.27 -22.98 -12.92
CA TYR A 375 13.00 -22.04 -12.06
C TYR A 375 12.17 -20.80 -11.74
N PRO A 376 12.34 -20.21 -10.54
CA PRO A 376 11.57 -19.04 -10.12
C PRO A 376 11.66 -17.89 -11.11
N LEU A 377 10.50 -17.31 -11.44
CA LEU A 377 10.37 -16.11 -12.26
C LEU A 377 9.64 -15.01 -11.49
N ILE A 378 10.24 -13.83 -11.43
CA ILE A 378 9.60 -12.61 -10.95
C ILE A 378 9.43 -11.67 -12.13
N ILE A 379 8.22 -11.19 -12.36
CA ILE A 379 7.92 -10.15 -13.34
C ILE A 379 7.54 -8.85 -12.63
N THR A 380 7.94 -7.70 -13.17
CA THR A 380 7.76 -6.38 -12.55
C THR A 380 6.99 -5.41 -13.46
N PRO A 381 5.82 -5.81 -14.02
CA PRO A 381 5.10 -4.99 -14.97
C PRO A 381 4.46 -3.78 -14.28
N HIS A 382 4.64 -2.58 -14.82
CA HIS A 382 3.73 -1.48 -14.53
C HIS A 382 2.35 -1.72 -15.19
N ILE A 383 1.33 -0.95 -14.82
CA ILE A 383 -0.07 -1.15 -15.31
C ILE A 383 -0.14 -1.29 -16.83
N GLY A 384 0.61 -0.48 -17.60
CA GLY A 384 0.64 -0.58 -19.05
C GLY A 384 1.20 -1.88 -19.57
N GLU A 385 2.28 -2.38 -18.97
CA GLU A 385 2.90 -3.65 -19.31
C GLU A 385 2.01 -4.82 -18.94
N LEU A 386 1.38 -4.77 -17.75
CA LEU A 386 0.42 -5.79 -17.33
C LEU A 386 -0.76 -5.88 -18.30
N SER A 387 -1.29 -4.76 -18.76
CA SER A 387 -2.33 -4.70 -19.78
C SER A 387 -1.89 -5.38 -21.10
N TYR A 388 -0.65 -5.15 -21.54
CA TYR A 388 -0.10 -5.84 -22.72
C TYR A 388 0.08 -7.36 -22.51
N LEU A 389 0.52 -7.77 -21.33
CA LEU A 389 0.73 -9.18 -21.02
C LEU A 389 -0.58 -9.97 -20.92
N THR A 390 -1.59 -9.39 -20.29
CA THR A 390 -2.86 -10.06 -19.99
C THR A 390 -3.93 -9.85 -21.05
N GLY A 391 -3.79 -8.84 -21.91
CA GLY A 391 -4.85 -8.41 -22.82
C GLY A 391 -6.03 -7.71 -22.12
N ILE A 392 -5.93 -7.44 -20.81
CA ILE A 392 -6.97 -6.73 -20.07
C ILE A 392 -6.81 -5.23 -20.33
N ASP A 393 -7.89 -4.60 -20.79
CA ASP A 393 -7.90 -3.17 -21.09
C ASP A 393 -7.74 -2.35 -19.79
N LYS A 394 -6.94 -1.27 -19.85
CA LYS A 394 -6.71 -0.32 -18.73
C LYS A 394 -8.01 0.28 -18.18
N GLU A 395 -9.07 0.33 -19.00
CA GLU A 395 -10.38 0.83 -18.58
C GLU A 395 -11.20 -0.17 -17.75
N ASN A 396 -10.93 -1.46 -17.83
CA ASN A 396 -11.60 -2.50 -17.04
C ASN A 396 -11.09 -2.64 -15.60
N GLU A 397 -10.22 -1.76 -15.17
CA GLU A 397 -9.86 -1.59 -13.76
C GLU A 397 -10.83 -0.70 -12.96
N LYS A 398 -12.03 -0.45 -13.53
CA LYS A 398 -13.10 0.31 -12.83
C LYS A 398 -13.84 -0.53 -11.82
#